data_cff86302337fa7fde1e6d196a1b28961
#
_entry.id   cff86302337fa7fde1e6d196a1b28961
#
_cell.length_a   1.000
_cell.length_b   1.000
_cell.length_c   1.000
_cell.angle_alpha   90.00
_cell.angle_beta   90.00
_cell.angle_gamma   90.00
#
_symmetry.space_group_name_H-M   'P 1'
#
loop_
_entity.id
_entity.type
_entity.pdbx_description
1 polymer ?
#
loop_
_entity_poly.entity_id
_entity_poly.type
_entity_poly.pdbx_seq_one_letter_code
_entity_poly.pdbx_strand_id
1 'polypeptide(L)'
;LITFLGTLEQAEYGLVASQARYFESFVVDRIDIGACWRALALNVYWDIGNLTLPLPIVPGGYTLMAVLFVNMFIGGLIRIRKSPKTIGVIISHFAILFMIAAGAVSYHFALEGNMNLREGQTSDEFLSFHDRVIEIEKLQTDEKAPRSALVIDQSQYTDLSDGKGRTFTHASLPFDLMITGWKRNAQPKRDRDGSRTDAVDGYF
;
A
#
# COMPACT_ATOMS: atom_id res chain seq x y z
N LEU A 1 -13.73 -15.32 -1.08
CA LEU A 1 -14.44 -14.47 -0.12
C LEU A 1 -13.70 -13.16 0.13
N ILE A 2 -12.44 -13.17 0.59
CA ILE A 2 -11.68 -11.95 0.88
C ILE A 2 -11.51 -11.05 -0.35
N THR A 3 -11.30 -11.62 -1.53
CA THR A 3 -11.23 -10.87 -2.79
C THR A 3 -12.55 -10.13 -3.07
N PHE A 4 -13.68 -10.82 -2.91
CA PHE A 4 -14.99 -10.22 -3.13
C PHE A 4 -15.27 -9.09 -2.14
N LEU A 5 -15.03 -9.32 -0.85
CA LEU A 5 -15.23 -8.31 0.18
C LEU A 5 -14.30 -7.12 -0.01
N GLY A 6 -13.02 -7.36 -0.31
CA GLY A 6 -12.06 -6.31 -0.60
C GLY A 6 -12.44 -5.46 -1.82
N THR A 7 -13.01 -6.08 -2.86
CA THR A 7 -13.50 -5.34 -4.04
C THR A 7 -14.70 -4.46 -3.68
N LEU A 8 -15.61 -4.92 -2.82
CA LEU A 8 -16.75 -4.10 -2.39
C LEU A 8 -16.32 -2.94 -1.49
N GLU A 9 -15.46 -3.20 -0.51
CA GLU A 9 -14.96 -2.14 0.36
C GLU A 9 -14.06 -1.13 -0.37
N GLN A 10 -13.39 -1.54 -1.45
CA GLN A 10 -12.58 -0.65 -2.28
C GLN A 10 -13.38 0.53 -2.85
N ALA A 11 -14.66 0.35 -3.12
CA ALA A 11 -15.53 1.41 -3.63
C ALA A 11 -15.66 2.58 -2.65
N GLU A 12 -15.53 2.32 -1.34
CA GLU A 12 -15.68 3.34 -0.29
C GLU A 12 -14.34 3.78 0.31
N TYR A 13 -13.44 2.83 0.57
CA TYR A 13 -12.17 3.10 1.26
C TYR A 13 -10.96 3.21 0.33
N GLY A 14 -11.17 2.95 -0.96
CA GLY A 14 -10.11 2.96 -1.97
C GLY A 14 -9.27 1.68 -2.00
N LEU A 15 -8.48 1.56 -3.08
CA LEU A 15 -7.68 0.35 -3.36
C LEU A 15 -6.65 0.06 -2.28
N VAL A 16 -5.87 1.06 -1.88
CA VAL A 16 -4.74 0.89 -0.96
C VAL A 16 -5.20 0.41 0.42
N ALA A 17 -6.29 1.01 0.95
CA ALA A 17 -6.82 0.62 2.26
C ALA A 17 -7.38 -0.80 2.25
N SER A 18 -8.12 -1.16 1.21
CA SER A 18 -8.69 -2.50 1.05
C SER A 18 -7.61 -3.55 0.81
N GLN A 19 -6.57 -3.22 0.03
CA GLN A 19 -5.42 -4.09 -0.18
C GLN A 19 -4.69 -4.37 1.14
N ALA A 20 -4.37 -3.33 1.91
CA ALA A 20 -3.71 -3.47 3.20
C ALA A 20 -4.53 -4.32 4.18
N ARG A 21 -5.86 -4.15 4.21
CA ARG A 21 -6.74 -4.88 5.14
C ARG A 21 -6.92 -6.34 4.78
N TYR A 22 -7.16 -6.65 3.50
CA TYR A 22 -7.55 -8.00 3.07
C TYR A 22 -6.38 -8.83 2.56
N PHE A 23 -5.43 -8.23 1.86
CA PHE A 23 -4.35 -8.96 1.18
C PHE A 23 -3.02 -8.87 1.91
N GLU A 24 -2.68 -7.72 2.50
CA GLU A 24 -1.42 -7.49 3.18
C GLU A 24 -1.51 -7.71 4.70
N SER A 25 -2.49 -8.46 5.15
CA SER A 25 -2.72 -8.79 6.55
C SER A 25 -2.66 -10.29 6.80
N PHE A 26 -2.29 -10.66 8.03
CA PHE A 26 -2.42 -12.04 8.49
C PHE A 26 -3.86 -12.39 8.87
N VAL A 27 -4.59 -11.42 9.39
CA VAL A 27 -5.95 -11.57 9.89
C VAL A 27 -6.77 -10.35 9.51
N VAL A 28 -7.97 -10.59 9.00
CA VAL A 28 -8.99 -9.55 8.81
C VAL A 28 -9.81 -9.47 10.09
N ASP A 29 -9.67 -8.36 10.82
CA ASP A 29 -10.26 -8.17 12.15
C ASP A 29 -11.75 -7.77 12.10
N ARG A 30 -12.16 -7.12 11.02
CA ARG A 30 -13.52 -6.63 10.83
C ARG A 30 -13.87 -6.53 9.35
N ILE A 31 -15.16 -6.70 9.06
CA ILE A 31 -15.74 -6.44 7.74
C ILE A 31 -16.77 -5.33 7.89
N ASP A 32 -16.70 -4.33 7.04
CA ASP A 32 -17.68 -3.26 6.96
C ASP A 32 -18.81 -3.66 6.02
N ILE A 33 -19.87 -4.23 6.61
CA ILE A 33 -21.07 -4.63 5.84
C ILE A 33 -21.81 -3.40 5.32
N GLY A 34 -21.75 -2.26 6.02
CA GLY A 34 -22.33 -1.02 5.56
C GLY A 34 -21.70 -0.55 4.27
N ALA A 35 -20.35 -0.58 4.18
CA ALA A 35 -19.62 -0.27 2.96
C ALA A 35 -19.95 -1.26 1.82
N CYS A 36 -19.96 -2.55 2.09
CA CYS A 36 -20.35 -3.57 1.11
C CYS A 36 -21.79 -3.37 0.61
N TRP A 37 -22.71 -2.98 1.50
CA TRP A 37 -24.12 -2.72 1.18
C TRP A 37 -24.25 -1.50 0.25
N ARG A 38 -23.54 -0.44 0.54
CA ARG A 38 -23.50 0.77 -0.30
C ARG A 38 -22.85 0.48 -1.66
N ALA A 39 -21.76 -0.26 -1.69
CA ALA A 39 -21.09 -0.64 -2.93
C ALA A 39 -21.99 -1.45 -3.87
N LEU A 40 -22.92 -2.24 -3.34
CA LEU A 40 -23.94 -2.98 -4.10
C LEU A 40 -25.18 -2.15 -4.43
N ALA A 41 -25.18 -0.84 -4.10
CA ALA A 41 -26.32 0.07 -4.26
C ALA A 41 -27.62 -0.39 -3.55
N LEU A 42 -27.51 -1.24 -2.54
CA LEU A 42 -28.66 -1.76 -1.78
C LEU A 42 -29.20 -0.75 -0.76
N ASN A 43 -28.43 0.29 -0.46
CA ASN A 43 -28.84 1.42 0.38
C ASN A 43 -30.04 2.20 -0.18
N VAL A 44 -30.34 2.07 -1.50
CA VAL A 44 -31.55 2.63 -2.12
C VAL A 44 -32.83 2.01 -1.57
N TYR A 45 -32.75 0.76 -1.12
CA TYR A 45 -33.90 0.03 -0.58
C TYR A 45 -33.97 0.10 0.95
N TRP A 46 -32.82 -0.08 1.61
CA TRP A 46 -32.70 0.01 3.06
C TRP A 46 -31.32 0.51 3.45
N ASP A 47 -31.27 1.55 4.26
CA ASP A 47 -30.02 2.04 4.83
C ASP A 47 -29.73 1.29 6.13
N ILE A 48 -28.64 0.51 6.13
CA ILE A 48 -28.16 -0.22 7.32
C ILE A 48 -27.08 0.57 8.09
N GLY A 49 -26.78 1.80 7.65
CA GLY A 49 -25.76 2.65 8.25
C GLY A 49 -24.36 2.03 8.18
N ASN A 50 -23.53 2.35 9.16
CA ASN A 50 -22.14 1.86 9.26
C ASN A 50 -22.09 0.57 10.11
N LEU A 51 -22.73 -0.50 9.63
CA LEU A 51 -22.67 -1.78 10.31
C LEU A 51 -21.35 -2.48 10.08
N THR A 52 -20.50 -2.52 11.09
CA THR A 52 -19.26 -3.30 11.09
C THR A 52 -19.46 -4.57 11.91
N LEU A 53 -19.12 -5.72 11.32
CA LEU A 53 -19.11 -6.98 12.05
C LEU A 53 -17.66 -7.28 12.49
N PRO A 54 -17.39 -7.31 13.79
CA PRO A 54 -16.18 -7.94 14.30
C PRO A 54 -16.33 -9.45 14.05
N LEU A 55 -15.70 -9.94 13.00
CA LEU A 55 -15.72 -11.37 12.72
C LEU A 55 -14.59 -12.06 13.48
N PRO A 56 -14.85 -13.23 14.06
CA PRO A 56 -13.79 -14.04 14.60
C PRO A 56 -12.89 -14.49 13.43
N ILE A 57 -11.73 -13.94 13.35
CA ILE A 57 -10.54 -14.41 12.62
C ILE A 57 -10.84 -14.93 11.21
N VAL A 58 -11.05 -14.01 10.27
CA VAL A 58 -10.98 -14.36 8.86
C VAL A 58 -9.50 -14.30 8.45
N PRO A 59 -8.93 -15.37 7.87
CA PRO A 59 -7.54 -15.35 7.45
C PRO A 59 -7.33 -14.30 6.36
N GLY A 60 -6.36 -13.43 6.54
CA GLY A 60 -5.94 -12.47 5.52
C GLY A 60 -5.09 -13.11 4.42
N GLY A 61 -4.70 -12.31 3.44
CA GLY A 61 -3.96 -12.77 2.27
C GLY A 61 -2.66 -13.49 2.61
N TYR A 62 -1.87 -12.94 3.53
CA TYR A 62 -0.62 -13.59 3.93
C TYR A 62 -0.83 -14.97 4.55
N THR A 63 -1.83 -15.12 5.41
CA THR A 63 -2.17 -16.42 6.00
C THR A 63 -2.63 -17.41 4.96
N LEU A 64 -3.49 -17.00 4.02
CA LEU A 64 -3.95 -17.87 2.94
C LEU A 64 -2.80 -18.31 2.04
N MET A 65 -1.90 -17.40 1.68
CA MET A 65 -0.72 -17.73 0.87
C MET A 65 0.23 -18.65 1.61
N ALA A 66 0.46 -18.45 2.90
CA ALA A 66 1.28 -19.34 3.73
C ALA A 66 0.67 -20.73 3.83
N VAL A 67 -0.63 -20.83 4.09
CA VAL A 67 -1.34 -22.13 4.16
C VAL A 67 -1.31 -22.82 2.80
N LEU A 68 -1.54 -22.10 1.71
CA LEU A 68 -1.44 -22.64 0.36
C LEU A 68 -0.03 -23.17 0.07
N PHE A 69 1.00 -22.38 0.40
CA PHE A 69 2.39 -22.79 0.22
C PHE A 69 2.71 -24.09 0.98
N VAL A 70 2.34 -24.16 2.27
CA VAL A 70 2.57 -25.35 3.10
C VAL A 70 1.80 -26.55 2.57
N ASN A 71 0.54 -26.36 2.20
CA ASN A 71 -0.30 -27.45 1.64
C ASN A 71 0.27 -27.98 0.33
N MET A 72 0.68 -27.09 -0.58
CA MET A 72 1.31 -27.47 -1.85
C MET A 72 2.68 -28.12 -1.65
N PHE A 73 3.46 -27.65 -0.70
CA PHE A 73 4.76 -28.24 -0.38
C PHE A 73 4.61 -29.66 0.17
N ILE A 74 3.76 -29.84 1.18
CA ILE A 74 3.55 -31.16 1.80
C ILE A 74 2.82 -32.09 0.85
N GLY A 75 1.71 -31.67 0.28
CA GLY A 75 0.85 -32.50 -0.58
C GLY A 75 1.49 -32.75 -1.95
N GLY A 76 2.01 -31.71 -2.56
CA GLY A 76 2.51 -31.73 -3.94
C GLY A 76 3.94 -32.20 -4.13
N LEU A 77 4.81 -32.02 -3.12
CA LEU A 77 6.21 -32.44 -3.23
C LEU A 77 6.58 -33.61 -2.29
N ILE A 78 6.11 -33.59 -1.03
CA ILE A 78 6.52 -34.62 -0.05
C ILE A 78 5.69 -35.87 -0.20
N ARG A 79 4.36 -35.76 -0.17
CA ARG A 79 3.43 -36.91 -0.13
C ARG A 79 3.16 -37.55 -1.50
N ILE A 80 3.45 -36.84 -2.58
CA ILE A 80 3.22 -37.38 -3.93
C ILE A 80 4.11 -38.61 -4.20
N ARG A 81 3.51 -39.62 -4.78
CA ARG A 81 4.26 -40.82 -5.17
C ARG A 81 5.22 -40.50 -6.33
N LYS A 82 6.51 -40.63 -6.09
CA LYS A 82 7.56 -40.31 -7.08
C LYS A 82 7.67 -41.42 -8.10
N SER A 83 7.26 -41.15 -9.32
CA SER A 83 7.40 -42.10 -10.45
C SER A 83 7.56 -41.32 -11.75
N PRO A 84 8.06 -41.93 -12.84
CA PRO A 84 8.16 -41.27 -14.14
C PRO A 84 6.80 -40.72 -14.65
N LYS A 85 5.69 -41.35 -14.24
CA LYS A 85 4.34 -40.96 -14.63
C LYS A 85 3.84 -39.69 -13.88
N THR A 86 4.42 -39.39 -12.71
CA THR A 86 4.02 -38.26 -11.86
C THR A 86 4.98 -37.09 -11.92
N ILE A 87 6.07 -37.20 -12.71
CA ILE A 87 7.08 -36.14 -12.79
C ILE A 87 6.51 -34.80 -13.27
N GLY A 88 5.60 -34.81 -14.22
CA GLY A 88 4.94 -33.59 -14.70
C GLY A 88 4.13 -32.89 -13.59
N VAL A 89 3.44 -33.65 -12.75
CA VAL A 89 2.71 -33.11 -11.60
C VAL A 89 3.66 -32.49 -10.58
N ILE A 90 4.79 -33.16 -10.29
CA ILE A 90 5.82 -32.65 -9.38
C ILE A 90 6.40 -31.33 -9.89
N ILE A 91 6.71 -31.25 -11.19
CA ILE A 91 7.23 -30.02 -11.82
C ILE A 91 6.21 -28.90 -11.72
N SER A 92 4.92 -29.16 -11.97
CA SER A 92 3.86 -28.16 -11.86
C SER A 92 3.71 -27.63 -10.43
N HIS A 93 3.75 -28.50 -9.43
CA HIS A 93 3.68 -28.08 -8.02
C HIS A 93 4.92 -27.28 -7.62
N PHE A 94 6.09 -27.69 -8.05
CA PHE A 94 7.33 -26.95 -7.82
C PHE A 94 7.28 -25.56 -8.47
N ALA A 95 6.78 -25.46 -9.71
CA ALA A 95 6.65 -24.19 -10.40
C ALA A 95 5.70 -23.22 -9.67
N ILE A 96 4.56 -23.72 -9.16
CA ILE A 96 3.62 -22.89 -8.38
C ILE A 96 4.26 -22.44 -7.06
N LEU A 97 4.95 -23.32 -6.34
CA LEU A 97 5.66 -22.96 -5.11
C LEU A 97 6.73 -21.90 -5.38
N PHE A 98 7.48 -22.08 -6.47
CA PHE A 98 8.48 -21.10 -6.89
C PHE A 98 7.85 -19.74 -7.21
N MET A 99 6.72 -19.72 -7.91
CA MET A 99 5.97 -18.50 -8.20
C MET A 99 5.51 -17.79 -6.92
N ILE A 100 4.97 -18.52 -5.94
CA ILE A 100 4.54 -17.94 -4.65
C ILE A 100 5.74 -17.34 -3.92
N ALA A 101 6.85 -18.07 -3.83
CA ALA A 101 8.06 -17.58 -3.18
C ALA A 101 8.67 -16.38 -3.91
N ALA A 102 8.78 -16.44 -5.23
CA ALA A 102 9.30 -15.36 -6.05
C ALA A 102 8.41 -14.10 -5.96
N GLY A 103 7.09 -14.28 -5.97
CA GLY A 103 6.13 -13.19 -5.78
C GLY A 103 6.28 -12.51 -4.41
N ALA A 104 6.47 -13.28 -3.34
CA ALA A 104 6.72 -12.74 -2.01
C ALA A 104 8.03 -11.94 -1.95
N VAL A 105 9.10 -12.47 -2.55
CA VAL A 105 10.39 -11.77 -2.62
C VAL A 105 10.25 -10.49 -3.45
N SER A 106 9.63 -10.57 -4.62
CA SER A 106 9.42 -9.41 -5.48
C SER A 106 8.62 -8.33 -4.75
N TYR A 107 7.52 -8.70 -4.10
CA TYR A 107 6.68 -7.77 -3.36
C TYR A 107 7.43 -7.01 -2.25
N HIS A 108 8.35 -7.67 -1.54
CA HIS A 108 9.07 -7.04 -0.43
C HIS A 108 10.36 -6.30 -0.83
N PHE A 109 10.94 -6.64 -1.97
CA PHE A 109 12.26 -6.11 -2.37
C PHE A 109 12.25 -5.34 -3.69
N ALA A 110 11.17 -5.39 -4.48
CA ALA A 110 11.10 -4.62 -5.71
C ALA A 110 10.90 -3.13 -5.41
N LEU A 111 11.67 -2.30 -6.11
CA LEU A 111 11.44 -0.86 -6.17
C LEU A 111 10.73 -0.57 -7.50
N GLU A 112 9.54 0.02 -7.38
CA GLU A 112 8.70 0.34 -8.54
C GLU A 112 8.51 1.84 -8.65
N GLY A 113 8.59 2.35 -9.88
CA GLY A 113 8.43 3.77 -10.12
C GLY A 113 8.31 4.11 -11.59
N ASN A 114 8.06 5.37 -11.87
CA ASN A 114 7.99 5.95 -13.20
C ASN A 114 9.24 6.76 -13.52
N MET A 115 9.79 6.52 -14.71
CA MET A 115 10.85 7.35 -15.28
C MET A 115 10.31 7.98 -16.58
N ASN A 116 10.09 9.29 -16.55
CA ASN A 116 9.60 10.03 -17.71
C ASN A 116 10.78 10.61 -18.49
N LEU A 117 11.11 10.00 -19.63
CA LEU A 117 12.19 10.45 -20.50
C LEU A 117 11.61 10.97 -21.82
N ARG A 118 12.15 12.08 -22.29
CA ARG A 118 11.96 12.56 -23.66
C ARG A 118 13.03 11.96 -24.57
N GLU A 119 12.78 11.95 -25.86
CA GLU A 119 13.75 11.47 -26.85
C GLU A 119 15.09 12.19 -26.72
N GLY A 120 16.18 11.43 -26.56
CA GLY A 120 17.52 11.95 -26.34
C GLY A 120 17.89 12.33 -24.90
N GLN A 121 16.96 12.17 -23.93
CA GLN A 121 17.27 12.37 -22.50
C GLN A 121 17.74 11.07 -21.85
N THR A 122 18.62 11.23 -20.87
CA THR A 122 19.03 10.18 -19.95
C THR A 122 18.77 10.63 -18.52
N SER A 123 18.34 9.73 -17.65
CA SER A 123 18.19 9.98 -16.20
C SER A 123 18.63 8.74 -15.44
N ASP A 124 19.22 8.93 -14.28
CA ASP A 124 19.54 7.91 -13.27
C ASP A 124 18.55 7.94 -12.11
N GLU A 125 17.54 8.82 -12.17
CA GLU A 125 16.51 8.98 -11.14
C GLU A 125 15.14 8.55 -11.67
N PHE A 126 14.32 7.98 -10.80
CA PHE A 126 12.93 7.64 -11.07
C PHE A 126 12.02 8.03 -9.89
N LEU A 127 10.75 8.29 -10.18
CA LEU A 127 9.74 8.58 -9.16
C LEU A 127 9.17 7.27 -8.64
N SER A 128 9.43 6.97 -7.36
CA SER A 128 8.87 5.78 -6.69
C SER A 128 7.36 5.91 -6.52
N PHE A 129 6.63 4.79 -6.67
CA PHE A 129 5.20 4.74 -6.37
C PHE A 129 4.89 4.61 -4.88
N HIS A 130 5.81 4.02 -4.13
CA HIS A 130 5.59 3.63 -2.74
C HIS A 130 6.27 4.54 -1.73
N ASP A 131 7.43 5.08 -2.11
CA ASP A 131 8.21 5.94 -1.24
C ASP A 131 7.83 7.40 -1.46
N ARG A 132 7.55 8.10 -0.38
CA ARG A 132 7.25 9.53 -0.39
C ARG A 132 8.41 10.27 0.24
N VAL A 133 8.92 11.24 -0.45
CA VAL A 133 9.99 12.11 0.04
C VAL A 133 9.51 13.56 0.07
N ILE A 134 10.05 14.33 1.01
CA ILE A 134 9.91 15.78 1.00
C ILE A 134 11.15 16.33 0.36
N GLU A 135 11.00 16.90 -0.81
CA GLU A 135 12.07 17.50 -1.57
C GLU A 135 12.01 19.02 -1.44
N ILE A 136 13.13 19.63 -1.05
CA ILE A 136 13.26 21.08 -0.89
C ILE A 136 14.32 21.55 -1.88
N GLU A 137 13.85 22.17 -2.95
CA GLU A 137 14.72 22.75 -3.97
C GLU A 137 14.88 24.26 -3.77
N LYS A 138 16.08 24.77 -4.01
CA LYS A 138 16.29 26.21 -4.15
C LYS A 138 15.84 26.64 -5.54
N LEU A 139 14.91 27.57 -5.61
CA LEU A 139 14.46 28.12 -6.89
C LEU A 139 15.66 28.75 -7.61
N GLN A 140 16.07 28.15 -8.70
CA GLN A 140 17.17 28.66 -9.54
C GLN A 140 16.58 29.33 -10.78
N THR A 141 17.14 30.48 -11.12
CA THR A 141 16.73 31.23 -12.32
C THR A 141 17.37 30.65 -13.60
N ASP A 142 18.43 29.85 -13.44
CA ASP A 142 19.17 29.26 -14.57
C ASP A 142 18.80 27.78 -14.73
N GLU A 143 18.10 27.43 -15.80
CA GLU A 143 17.57 26.09 -16.11
C GLU A 143 18.67 25.04 -16.35
N LYS A 144 19.92 25.47 -16.58
CA LYS A 144 21.08 24.61 -16.86
C LYS A 144 21.96 24.33 -15.64
N ALA A 145 21.69 24.96 -14.50
CA ALA A 145 22.50 24.74 -13.31
C ALA A 145 22.11 23.40 -12.66
N PRO A 146 23.06 22.65 -12.07
CA PRO A 146 22.76 21.41 -11.37
C PRO A 146 21.80 21.69 -10.21
N ARG A 147 20.65 21.01 -10.22
CA ARG A 147 19.66 21.11 -9.15
C ARG A 147 20.21 20.42 -7.92
N SER A 148 20.32 21.14 -6.82
CA SER A 148 20.61 20.55 -5.52
C SER A 148 19.33 20.55 -4.71
N ALA A 149 18.77 19.39 -4.46
CA ALA A 149 17.61 19.20 -3.61
C ALA A 149 18.04 18.62 -2.27
N LEU A 150 17.44 19.09 -1.19
CA LEU A 150 17.49 18.43 0.10
C LEU A 150 16.31 17.45 0.17
N VAL A 151 16.60 16.17 0.34
CA VAL A 151 15.60 15.12 0.39
C VAL A 151 15.45 14.64 1.84
N ILE A 152 14.22 14.65 2.36
CA ILE A 152 13.86 14.05 3.64
C ILE A 152 13.10 12.76 3.32
N ASP A 153 13.70 11.64 3.68
CA ASP A 153 13.15 10.31 3.44
C ASP A 153 11.88 10.04 4.27
N GLN A 154 10.97 9.25 3.73
CA GLN A 154 9.71 8.86 4.35
C GLN A 154 9.91 8.25 5.75
N SER A 155 10.95 7.46 5.96
CA SER A 155 11.25 6.85 7.25
C SER A 155 11.50 7.84 8.38
N GLN A 156 11.87 9.08 8.02
CA GLN A 156 12.18 10.13 8.99
C GLN A 156 10.95 10.88 9.53
N TYR A 157 9.76 10.71 8.94
CA TYR A 157 8.56 11.43 9.39
C TYR A 157 7.30 10.58 9.50
N THR A 158 7.31 9.33 9.04
CA THR A 158 6.12 8.46 9.09
C THR A 158 5.76 8.00 10.50
N ASP A 159 6.69 8.07 11.44
CA ASP A 159 6.47 7.77 12.86
C ASP A 159 5.83 8.95 13.62
N LEU A 160 5.66 10.09 12.97
CA LEU A 160 5.08 11.28 13.57
C LEU A 160 3.55 11.17 13.56
N SER A 161 2.99 10.77 14.70
CA SER A 161 1.54 10.84 14.94
C SER A 161 1.11 12.25 15.36
N ASP A 162 -0.20 12.50 15.36
CA ASP A 162 -0.78 13.78 15.80
C ASP A 162 -0.20 14.27 17.13
N GLY A 163 0.31 15.49 17.12
CA GLY A 163 0.91 16.14 18.29
C GLY A 163 2.39 15.87 18.53
N LYS A 164 3.01 15.00 17.75
CA LYS A 164 4.48 14.84 17.76
C LYS A 164 5.09 15.62 16.62
N GLY A 165 6.00 16.53 16.93
CA GLY A 165 6.76 17.30 15.94
C GLY A 165 8.22 16.87 15.88
N ARG A 166 8.81 16.93 14.69
CA ARG A 166 10.25 16.81 14.46
C ARG A 166 10.74 17.97 13.63
N THR A 167 11.81 18.61 14.10
CA THR A 167 12.45 19.73 13.41
C THR A 167 13.64 19.21 12.61
N PHE A 168 13.70 19.57 11.34
CA PHE A 168 14.78 19.28 10.43
C PHE A 168 15.56 20.58 10.17
N THR A 169 16.83 20.59 10.56
CA THR A 169 17.76 21.70 10.37
C THR A 169 18.88 21.24 9.45
N HIS A 170 19.14 22.00 8.42
CA HIS A 170 20.25 21.73 7.50
C HIS A 170 20.98 23.03 7.13
N ALA A 171 22.32 22.96 7.03
CA ALA A 171 23.16 24.14 6.76
C ALA A 171 22.85 24.87 5.44
N SER A 172 22.25 24.17 4.47
CA SER A 172 21.85 24.75 3.18
C SER A 172 20.49 25.45 3.22
N LEU A 173 19.71 25.28 4.29
CA LEU A 173 18.39 25.90 4.45
C LEU A 173 18.51 27.18 5.29
N PRO A 174 17.87 28.29 4.85
CA PRO A 174 17.82 29.52 5.65
C PRO A 174 16.73 29.46 6.74
N PHE A 175 16.07 28.32 6.94
CA PHE A 175 14.99 28.12 7.90
C PHE A 175 15.02 26.67 8.43
N ASP A 176 14.38 26.46 9.57
CA ASP A 176 14.14 25.13 10.12
C ASP A 176 12.77 24.64 9.66
N LEU A 177 12.69 23.37 9.18
CA LEU A 177 11.45 22.75 8.80
C LEU A 177 10.92 21.91 9.96
N MET A 178 9.75 22.26 10.48
CA MET A 178 9.07 21.48 11.50
C MET A 178 7.92 20.69 10.89
N ILE A 179 7.95 19.37 11.01
CA ILE A 179 6.86 18.47 10.63
C ILE A 179 6.12 18.07 11.90
N THR A 180 4.84 18.45 12.03
CA THR A 180 4.04 18.28 13.25
C THR A 180 3.08 17.09 13.23
N GLY A 181 3.07 16.31 12.17
CA GLY A 181 2.25 15.11 12.05
C GLY A 181 2.29 14.57 10.64
N TRP A 182 2.03 13.29 10.53
CA TRP A 182 1.90 12.62 9.26
C TRP A 182 0.66 11.75 9.24
N LYS A 183 -0.07 11.82 8.13
CA LYS A 183 -1.26 10.99 7.89
C LYS A 183 -1.11 10.31 6.54
N ARG A 184 -1.23 9.00 6.54
CA ARG A 184 -1.04 8.19 5.33
C ARG A 184 -2.06 8.51 4.24
N ASN A 185 -3.31 8.69 4.64
CA ASN A 185 -4.41 9.05 3.76
C ASN A 185 -5.17 10.21 4.40
N ALA A 186 -5.11 11.38 3.77
CA ALA A 186 -5.75 12.56 4.30
C ALA A 186 -6.47 13.34 3.20
N GLN A 187 -7.73 13.70 3.45
CA GLN A 187 -8.45 14.66 2.61
C GLN A 187 -8.31 16.07 3.18
N PRO A 188 -7.89 17.03 2.37
CA PRO A 188 -7.92 18.43 2.79
C PRO A 188 -9.39 18.86 2.94
N LYS A 189 -9.82 19.10 4.16
CA LYS A 189 -11.13 19.69 4.43
C LYS A 189 -11.03 21.20 4.20
N ARG A 190 -11.90 21.74 3.36
CA ARG A 190 -12.09 23.19 3.22
C ARG A 190 -13.22 23.63 4.13
N ASP A 191 -12.99 24.65 4.91
CA ASP A 191 -14.07 25.29 5.65
C ASP A 191 -14.97 26.10 4.71
N ARG A 192 -16.18 26.49 5.16
CA ARG A 192 -17.15 27.23 4.36
C ARG A 192 -16.61 28.58 3.86
N ASP A 193 -15.63 29.16 4.53
CA ASP A 193 -14.95 30.39 4.13
C ASP A 193 -13.81 30.19 3.11
N GLY A 194 -13.56 28.93 2.69
CA GLY A 194 -12.50 28.57 1.74
C GLY A 194 -11.12 28.42 2.37
N SER A 195 -10.97 28.62 3.67
CA SER A 195 -9.72 28.35 4.39
C SER A 195 -9.47 26.85 4.47
N ARG A 196 -8.18 26.45 4.41
CA ARG A 196 -7.76 25.06 4.63
C ARG A 196 -7.80 24.79 6.13
N THR A 197 -8.71 23.94 6.54
CA THR A 197 -8.70 23.35 7.87
C THR A 197 -7.85 22.06 7.87
N ASP A 198 -7.52 21.60 9.08
CA ASP A 198 -6.70 20.42 9.29
C ASP A 198 -7.19 19.22 8.47
N ALA A 199 -6.22 18.47 7.92
CA ALA A 199 -6.50 17.28 7.16
C ALA A 199 -7.19 16.23 8.05
N VAL A 200 -8.36 15.78 7.63
CA VAL A 200 -9.07 14.69 8.27
C VAL A 200 -8.58 13.39 7.66
N ASP A 201 -8.34 12.36 8.49
CA ASP A 201 -8.04 11.03 8.00
C ASP A 201 -9.19 10.58 7.10
N GLY A 202 -8.90 10.43 5.82
CA GLY A 202 -9.82 9.94 4.81
C GLY A 202 -9.13 8.80 4.06
N TYR A 203 -9.87 7.75 3.80
CA TYR A 203 -9.42 6.68 2.91
C TYR A 203 -9.81 7.08 1.48
N PHE A 204 -8.85 7.03 0.56
CA PHE A 204 -9.07 7.15 -0.88
C PHE A 204 -8.91 5.79 -1.53
#